data_53a0fe5254b3ca37895009757e77d726
#
_entry.id   53a0fe5254b3ca37895009757e77d726
#
_cell.length_a   1.000
_cell.length_b   1.000
_cell.length_c   1.000
_cell.angle_alpha   90.00
_cell.angle_beta   90.00
_cell.angle_gamma   90.00
#
_symmetry.space_group_name_H-M   'P 1'
#
loop_
_entity.id
_entity.type
_entity.pdbx_description
1 polymer ?
#
loop_
_entity_poly.entity_id
_entity_poly.type
_entity_poly.pdbx_seq_one_letter_code
_entity_poly.pdbx_strand_id
1 'polypeptide(L)'
;MGVRNNRGAILDLIRSEKVVSRVELATQAGLTEASVSRIVKQLIADGIVEETGRAESTGGKRRTLLQLAGRARHAIGVYLTDSHVRCVLTDMTGRVVASAPESPRGMDQENRAVVVAETVTTIEALIAEAGIGAESLLGIGIAIPGREQISRYQRSSRPYDFAEWDWRVVESDFADATGMPIIVENDSTCAALGEHWTSRSATTQDIGVVTIA
;
A
#
# COMPACT_ATOMS: atom_id res chain seq x y z
N MET A 1 8.92 -8.56 -22.74
CA MET A 1 7.71 -9.29 -22.32
C MET A 1 7.94 -9.63 -20.84
N GLY A 2 7.45 -8.76 -19.92
CA GLY A 2 7.69 -8.91 -18.49
C GLY A 2 7.02 -10.18 -17.96
N VAL A 3 7.70 -10.87 -17.06
CA VAL A 3 7.13 -12.02 -16.33
C VAL A 3 5.86 -11.52 -15.64
N ARG A 4 4.68 -11.95 -16.11
CA ARG A 4 3.41 -11.64 -15.46
C ARG A 4 3.49 -12.15 -14.02
N ASN A 5 3.47 -11.24 -13.06
CA ASN A 5 3.36 -11.61 -11.66
C ASN A 5 1.94 -12.14 -11.39
N ASN A 6 1.74 -13.44 -11.64
CA ASN A 6 0.44 -14.09 -11.49
C ASN A 6 -0.14 -13.94 -10.06
N ARG A 7 0.74 -13.81 -9.05
CA ARG A 7 0.32 -13.58 -7.66
C ARG A 7 -0.32 -12.19 -7.51
N GLY A 8 0.30 -11.15 -8.06
CA GLY A 8 -0.26 -9.79 -8.06
C GLY A 8 -1.58 -9.72 -8.81
N ALA A 9 -1.67 -10.34 -10.00
CA ALA A 9 -2.91 -10.37 -10.79
C ALA A 9 -4.06 -11.07 -10.05
N ILE A 10 -3.80 -12.18 -9.36
CA ILE A 10 -4.81 -12.88 -8.55
C ILE A 10 -5.23 -12.02 -7.35
N LEU A 11 -4.29 -11.35 -6.68
CA LEU A 11 -4.59 -10.47 -5.56
C LEU A 11 -5.46 -9.28 -6.00
N ASP A 12 -5.15 -8.66 -7.14
CA ASP A 12 -5.94 -7.58 -7.73
C ASP A 12 -7.38 -8.01 -8.05
N LEU A 13 -7.56 -9.20 -8.62
CA LEU A 13 -8.88 -9.76 -8.88
C LEU A 13 -9.67 -9.99 -7.59
N ILE A 14 -9.04 -10.55 -6.54
CA ILE A 14 -9.71 -10.74 -5.24
C ILE A 14 -10.10 -9.39 -4.64
N ARG A 15 -9.24 -8.37 -4.74
CA ARG A 15 -9.51 -7.02 -4.27
C ARG A 15 -10.69 -6.38 -4.99
N SER A 16 -10.69 -6.40 -6.33
CA SER A 16 -11.71 -5.74 -7.16
C SER A 16 -13.08 -6.41 -7.08
N GLU A 17 -13.12 -7.74 -7.06
CA GLU A 17 -14.35 -8.52 -6.98
C GLU A 17 -14.91 -8.57 -5.53
N LYS A 18 -14.11 -8.23 -4.51
CA LYS A 18 -14.38 -8.32 -3.08
C LYS A 18 -14.61 -9.74 -2.59
N VAL A 19 -15.48 -10.50 -3.27
CA VAL A 19 -15.80 -11.88 -2.97
C VAL A 19 -15.81 -12.67 -4.26
N VAL A 20 -14.94 -13.68 -4.38
CA VAL A 20 -14.72 -14.43 -5.62
C VAL A 20 -14.33 -15.89 -5.33
N SER A 21 -14.67 -16.82 -6.22
CA SER A 21 -14.25 -18.22 -6.10
C SER A 21 -12.97 -18.49 -6.91
N ARG A 22 -12.28 -19.60 -6.60
CA ARG A 22 -11.08 -20.03 -7.34
C ARG A 22 -11.35 -20.29 -8.83
N VAL A 23 -12.53 -20.75 -9.16
CA VAL A 23 -12.93 -21.01 -10.56
C VAL A 23 -13.07 -19.71 -11.34
N GLU A 24 -13.72 -18.70 -10.74
CA GLU A 24 -13.84 -17.37 -11.34
C GLU A 24 -12.48 -16.72 -11.53
N LEU A 25 -11.61 -16.80 -10.52
CA LEU A 25 -10.23 -16.32 -10.62
C LEU A 25 -9.47 -17.01 -11.77
N ALA A 26 -9.63 -18.34 -11.93
CA ALA A 26 -8.97 -19.06 -13.01
C ALA A 26 -9.44 -18.59 -14.39
N THR A 27 -10.74 -18.38 -14.53
CA THR A 27 -11.35 -17.88 -15.78
C THR A 27 -10.89 -16.46 -16.11
N GLN A 28 -10.96 -15.53 -15.13
CA GLN A 28 -10.62 -14.13 -15.34
C GLN A 28 -9.12 -13.91 -15.55
N ALA A 29 -8.26 -14.64 -14.83
CA ALA A 29 -6.81 -14.55 -14.98
C ALA A 29 -6.24 -15.31 -16.18
N GLY A 30 -7.05 -16.18 -16.84
CA GLY A 30 -6.56 -17.07 -17.89
C GLY A 30 -5.56 -18.10 -17.38
N LEU A 31 -5.73 -18.56 -16.15
CA LEU A 31 -4.86 -19.54 -15.48
C LEU A 31 -5.59 -20.85 -15.23
N THR A 32 -4.82 -21.93 -15.01
CA THR A 32 -5.42 -23.20 -14.58
C THR A 32 -5.87 -23.13 -13.11
N GLU A 33 -6.93 -23.85 -12.77
CA GLU A 33 -7.42 -23.94 -11.38
C GLU A 33 -6.33 -24.43 -10.40
N ALA A 34 -5.45 -25.31 -10.86
CA ALA A 34 -4.33 -25.81 -10.06
C ALA A 34 -3.33 -24.68 -9.72
N SER A 35 -3.02 -23.83 -10.72
CA SER A 35 -2.15 -22.65 -10.52
C SER A 35 -2.77 -21.64 -9.56
N VAL A 36 -4.06 -21.33 -9.74
CA VAL A 36 -4.80 -20.44 -8.85
C VAL A 36 -4.86 -21.00 -7.43
N SER A 37 -5.16 -22.29 -7.29
CA SER A 37 -5.23 -22.95 -5.97
C SER A 37 -3.91 -22.86 -5.22
N ARG A 38 -2.78 -23.04 -5.91
CA ARG A 38 -1.44 -22.87 -5.30
C ARG A 38 -1.19 -21.44 -4.82
N ILE A 39 -1.50 -20.45 -5.68
CA ILE A 39 -1.34 -19.03 -5.34
C ILE A 39 -2.23 -18.65 -4.16
N VAL A 40 -3.52 -19.00 -4.21
CA VAL A 40 -4.48 -18.69 -3.15
C VAL A 40 -4.07 -19.36 -1.83
N LYS A 41 -3.60 -20.62 -1.86
CA LYS A 41 -3.11 -21.30 -0.65
C LYS A 41 -1.97 -20.51 0.00
N GLN A 42 -1.05 -19.95 -0.81
CA GLN A 42 0.04 -19.12 -0.31
C GLN A 42 -0.48 -17.79 0.26
N LEU A 43 -1.43 -17.11 -0.44
CA LEU A 43 -2.02 -15.86 0.03
C LEU A 43 -2.77 -16.05 1.36
N ILE A 44 -3.43 -17.20 1.56
CA ILE A 44 -4.08 -17.55 2.82
C ILE A 44 -3.03 -17.80 3.92
N ALA A 45 -1.96 -18.55 3.62
CA ALA A 45 -0.89 -18.81 4.57
C ALA A 45 -0.18 -17.52 5.01
N ASP A 46 -0.06 -16.54 4.12
CA ASP A 46 0.50 -15.22 4.41
C ASP A 46 -0.49 -14.28 5.13
N GLY A 47 -1.73 -14.73 5.37
CA GLY A 47 -2.78 -13.94 6.03
C GLY A 47 -3.30 -12.76 5.19
N ILE A 48 -3.14 -12.80 3.87
CA ILE A 48 -3.57 -11.72 2.94
C ILE A 48 -5.00 -11.97 2.43
N VAL A 49 -5.37 -13.25 2.29
CA VAL A 49 -6.68 -13.70 1.80
C VAL A 49 -7.29 -14.68 2.81
N GLU A 50 -8.60 -14.63 2.93
CA GLU A 50 -9.35 -15.57 3.78
C GLU A 50 -10.51 -16.21 3.02
N GLU A 51 -10.97 -17.37 3.51
CA GLU A 51 -12.21 -18.01 3.05
C GLU A 51 -13.39 -17.43 3.82
N THR A 52 -14.36 -16.81 3.12
CA THR A 52 -15.47 -16.08 3.75
C THR A 52 -16.80 -16.82 3.73
N GLY A 53 -16.87 -17.96 3.06
CA GLY A 53 -18.11 -18.73 2.99
C GLY A 53 -18.18 -19.66 1.76
N ARG A 54 -19.41 -20.05 1.42
CA ARG A 54 -19.68 -20.86 0.23
C ARG A 54 -20.76 -20.21 -0.61
N ALA A 55 -20.58 -20.20 -1.92
CA ALA A 55 -21.60 -19.73 -2.85
C ALA A 55 -22.87 -20.57 -2.73
N GLU A 56 -24.02 -19.96 -3.03
CA GLU A 56 -25.27 -20.69 -3.18
C GLU A 56 -25.13 -21.76 -4.27
N SER A 57 -25.72 -22.94 -4.00
CA SER A 57 -25.63 -24.07 -4.91
C SER A 57 -26.67 -23.96 -6.01
N THR A 58 -26.23 -23.87 -7.25
CA THR A 58 -27.07 -23.98 -8.45
C THR A 58 -27.04 -25.40 -9.05
N GLY A 59 -26.83 -26.44 -8.22
CA GLY A 59 -26.85 -27.85 -8.66
C GLY A 59 -25.49 -28.57 -8.69
N GLY A 60 -24.45 -27.99 -8.06
CA GLY A 60 -23.10 -28.59 -7.97
C GLY A 60 -22.45 -28.46 -6.59
N LYS A 61 -21.18 -28.90 -6.46
CA LYS A 61 -20.41 -28.71 -5.23
C LYS A 61 -20.28 -27.20 -4.93
N ARG A 62 -20.71 -26.80 -3.74
CA ARG A 62 -20.63 -25.42 -3.29
C ARG A 62 -19.19 -24.89 -3.37
N ARG A 63 -18.99 -23.77 -4.06
CA ARG A 63 -17.68 -23.13 -4.23
C ARG A 63 -17.31 -22.35 -2.97
N THR A 64 -16.08 -22.50 -2.51
CA THR A 64 -15.53 -21.67 -1.43
C THR A 64 -15.26 -20.27 -1.97
N LEU A 65 -15.75 -19.28 -1.25
CA LEU A 65 -15.57 -17.86 -1.55
C LEU A 65 -14.34 -17.31 -0.83
N LEU A 66 -13.65 -16.41 -1.48
CA LEU A 66 -12.41 -15.77 -1.04
C LEU A 66 -12.62 -14.25 -0.98
N GLN A 67 -11.98 -13.63 -0.01
CA GLN A 67 -11.90 -12.17 0.10
C GLN A 67 -10.54 -11.76 0.66
N LEU A 68 -10.20 -10.47 0.59
CA LEU A 68 -9.06 -9.94 1.35
C LEU A 68 -9.32 -10.12 2.84
N ALA A 69 -8.29 -10.55 3.58
CA ALA A 69 -8.32 -10.62 5.04
C ALA A 69 -8.13 -9.21 5.62
N GLY A 70 -9.12 -8.34 5.40
CA GLY A 70 -9.02 -6.89 5.60
C GLY A 70 -8.45 -6.49 6.96
N ARG A 71 -8.84 -7.16 8.03
CA ARG A 71 -8.42 -6.85 9.41
C ARG A 71 -7.20 -7.63 9.90
N ALA A 72 -6.66 -8.53 9.11
CA ALA A 72 -5.54 -9.38 9.53
C ALA A 72 -4.18 -8.71 9.31
N ARG A 73 -4.11 -7.76 8.38
CA ARG A 73 -2.88 -7.05 8.02
C ARG A 73 -3.14 -5.56 7.89
N HIS A 74 -2.11 -4.80 8.23
CA HIS A 74 -2.14 -3.34 8.25
C HIS A 74 -0.89 -2.78 7.60
N ALA A 75 -0.96 -1.51 7.18
CA ALA A 75 0.17 -0.76 6.68
C ALA A 75 0.16 0.66 7.26
N ILE A 76 1.34 1.22 7.44
CA ILE A 76 1.50 2.63 7.79
C ILE A 76 1.73 3.42 6.50
N GLY A 77 1.01 4.54 6.36
CA GLY A 77 1.28 5.56 5.35
C GLY A 77 1.85 6.81 6.02
N VAL A 78 2.97 7.30 5.50
CA VAL A 78 3.58 8.57 5.92
C VAL A 78 3.62 9.50 4.72
N TYR A 79 3.01 10.67 4.82
CA TYR A 79 3.21 11.75 3.87
C TYR A 79 4.21 12.73 4.47
N LEU A 80 5.35 12.85 3.82
CA LEU A 80 6.51 13.57 4.32
C LEU A 80 6.85 14.72 3.37
N THR A 81 6.75 15.95 3.86
CA THR A 81 7.10 17.16 3.12
C THR A 81 8.16 17.99 3.87
N ASP A 82 8.56 19.11 3.31
CA ASP A 82 9.43 20.10 3.94
C ASP A 82 8.72 20.91 5.04
N SER A 83 7.41 20.88 5.08
CA SER A 83 6.60 21.71 5.98
C SER A 83 5.80 20.92 7.01
N HIS A 84 5.46 19.64 6.72
CA HIS A 84 4.62 18.84 7.59
C HIS A 84 4.80 17.34 7.38
N VAL A 85 4.37 16.56 8.37
CA VAL A 85 4.28 15.11 8.31
C VAL A 85 2.88 14.66 8.70
N ARG A 86 2.31 13.72 7.93
CA ARG A 86 1.06 13.03 8.24
C ARG A 86 1.29 11.53 8.34
N CYS A 87 0.70 10.91 9.35
CA CYS A 87 0.75 9.46 9.54
C CYS A 87 -0.65 8.88 9.60
N VAL A 88 -0.86 7.78 8.88
CA VAL A 88 -2.11 7.01 8.89
C VAL A 88 -1.81 5.53 9.04
N LEU A 89 -2.70 4.82 9.71
CA LEU A 89 -2.74 3.37 9.76
C LEU A 89 -3.92 2.90 8.90
N THR A 90 -3.66 1.99 7.97
CA THR A 90 -4.71 1.43 7.10
C THR A 90 -4.80 -0.09 7.25
N ASP A 91 -5.99 -0.64 6.97
CA ASP A 91 -6.17 -2.07 6.76
C ASP A 91 -5.85 -2.47 5.30
N MET A 92 -5.91 -3.77 5.00
CA MET A 92 -5.66 -4.31 3.64
C MET A 92 -6.64 -3.83 2.58
N THR A 93 -7.79 -3.29 2.98
CA THR A 93 -8.77 -2.74 2.03
C THR A 93 -8.52 -1.28 1.68
N GLY A 94 -7.51 -0.66 2.31
CA GLY A 94 -7.20 0.77 2.17
C GLY A 94 -8.05 1.67 3.09
N ARG A 95 -8.84 1.08 4.00
CA ARG A 95 -9.59 1.85 4.98
C ARG A 95 -8.65 2.38 6.06
N VAL A 96 -8.76 3.68 6.36
CA VAL A 96 -8.04 4.29 7.49
C VAL A 96 -8.60 3.74 8.81
N VAL A 97 -7.75 3.12 9.60
CA VAL A 97 -8.05 2.57 10.94
C VAL A 97 -7.79 3.61 12.02
N ALA A 98 -6.65 4.32 11.91
CA ALA A 98 -6.27 5.42 12.77
C ALA A 98 -5.46 6.47 11.99
N SER A 99 -5.47 7.71 12.47
CA SER A 99 -4.68 8.81 11.89
C SER A 99 -4.18 9.72 12.99
N ALA A 100 -2.92 10.13 12.91
CA ALA A 100 -2.36 11.11 13.82
C ALA A 100 -2.72 12.54 13.39
N PRO A 101 -2.75 13.50 14.32
CA PRO A 101 -2.70 14.92 13.98
C PRO A 101 -1.50 15.22 13.10
N GLU A 102 -1.67 16.16 12.18
CA GLU A 102 -0.56 16.62 11.34
C GLU A 102 0.52 17.26 12.19
N SER A 103 1.76 16.83 12.02
CA SER A 103 2.92 17.51 12.59
C SER A 103 3.21 18.77 11.74
N PRO A 104 3.30 19.97 12.33
CA PRO A 104 3.63 21.18 11.59
C PRO A 104 5.14 21.29 11.28
N ARG A 105 5.91 20.26 11.55
CA ARG A 105 7.34 20.16 11.23
C ARG A 105 7.54 19.19 10.11
N GLY A 106 7.99 19.67 8.98
CA GLY A 106 8.49 18.86 7.89
C GLY A 106 9.96 18.52 8.05
N MET A 107 10.50 17.78 7.10
CA MET A 107 11.87 17.30 7.12
C MET A 107 12.76 18.15 6.19
N ASP A 108 13.92 18.54 6.68
CA ASP A 108 15.03 19.10 5.90
C ASP A 108 16.34 18.34 6.21
N GLN A 109 17.45 18.74 5.61
CA GLN A 109 18.74 18.06 5.81
C GLN A 109 19.27 18.18 7.25
N GLU A 110 18.96 19.27 7.95
CA GLU A 110 19.49 19.57 9.28
C GLU A 110 18.68 18.84 10.37
N ASN A 111 17.36 18.72 10.19
CA ASN A 111 16.45 18.16 11.20
C ASN A 111 16.06 16.68 10.95
N ARG A 112 16.58 16.04 9.90
CA ARG A 112 16.16 14.71 9.43
C ARG A 112 16.05 13.68 10.56
N ALA A 113 17.09 13.52 11.36
CA ALA A 113 17.10 12.55 12.45
C ALA A 113 16.00 12.82 13.49
N VAL A 114 15.73 14.10 13.78
CA VAL A 114 14.66 14.49 14.71
C VAL A 114 13.29 14.14 14.13
N VAL A 115 13.04 14.48 12.87
CA VAL A 115 11.75 14.19 12.21
C VAL A 115 11.50 12.71 12.07
N VAL A 116 12.54 11.91 11.76
CA VAL A 116 12.43 10.43 11.76
C VAL A 116 12.01 9.93 13.14
N ALA A 117 12.67 10.37 14.20
CA ALA A 117 12.36 9.92 15.57
C ALA A 117 10.95 10.33 16.02
N GLU A 118 10.53 11.56 15.75
CA GLU A 118 9.17 12.05 16.03
C GLU A 118 8.11 11.26 15.24
N THR A 119 8.39 10.97 13.97
CA THR A 119 7.49 10.17 13.12
C THR A 119 7.37 8.74 13.62
N VAL A 120 8.47 8.10 14.02
CA VAL A 120 8.45 6.75 14.59
C VAL A 120 7.63 6.72 15.89
N THR A 121 7.81 7.70 16.78
CA THR A 121 6.99 7.83 17.99
C THR A 121 5.49 7.95 17.66
N THR A 122 5.16 8.71 16.61
CA THR A 122 3.78 8.86 16.14
C THR A 122 3.22 7.53 15.59
N ILE A 123 4.02 6.79 14.84
CA ILE A 123 3.66 5.46 14.32
C ILE A 123 3.40 4.48 15.47
N GLU A 124 4.25 4.44 16.47
CA GLU A 124 4.09 3.59 17.65
C GLU A 124 2.80 3.92 18.41
N ALA A 125 2.48 5.21 18.55
CA ALA A 125 1.24 5.65 19.17
C ALA A 125 -0.01 5.19 18.37
N LEU A 126 0.02 5.29 17.03
CA LEU A 126 -1.08 4.81 16.17
C LEU A 126 -1.30 3.29 16.30
N ILE A 127 -0.21 2.52 16.36
CA ILE A 127 -0.26 1.06 16.52
C ILE A 127 -0.88 0.71 17.89
N ALA A 128 -0.44 1.40 18.95
CA ALA A 128 -0.94 1.20 20.30
C ALA A 128 -2.42 1.59 20.43
N GLU A 129 -2.83 2.74 19.88
CA GLU A 129 -4.23 3.19 19.87
C GLU A 129 -5.15 2.21 19.13
N ALA A 130 -4.69 1.68 18.01
CA ALA A 130 -5.44 0.70 17.24
C ALA A 130 -5.49 -0.69 17.90
N GLY A 131 -4.68 -0.95 18.91
CA GLY A 131 -4.60 -2.24 19.62
C GLY A 131 -4.14 -3.39 18.72
N ILE A 132 -3.30 -3.11 17.72
CA ILE A 132 -2.79 -4.12 16.78
C ILE A 132 -1.39 -4.56 17.17
N GLY A 133 -1.05 -5.82 16.88
CA GLY A 133 0.31 -6.34 17.08
C GLY A 133 1.22 -5.98 15.91
N ALA A 134 2.50 -5.80 16.18
CA ALA A 134 3.52 -5.50 15.17
C ALA A 134 3.59 -6.58 14.05
N GLU A 135 3.26 -7.83 14.38
CA GLU A 135 3.21 -8.95 13.44
C GLU A 135 2.12 -8.80 12.36
N SER A 136 1.13 -7.93 12.60
CA SER A 136 0.09 -7.62 11.62
C SER A 136 0.52 -6.57 10.60
N LEU A 137 1.61 -5.84 10.87
CA LEU A 137 2.10 -4.79 9.99
C LEU A 137 2.86 -5.37 8.79
N LEU A 138 2.57 -4.85 7.61
CA LEU A 138 3.27 -5.18 6.36
C LEU A 138 4.52 -4.34 6.16
N GLY A 139 4.52 -3.10 6.65
CA GLY A 139 5.57 -2.13 6.51
C GLY A 139 5.05 -0.69 6.45
N ILE A 140 5.92 0.21 6.05
CA ILE A 140 5.68 1.65 5.98
C ILE A 140 5.84 2.12 4.54
N GLY A 141 4.81 2.74 3.98
CA GLY A 141 4.87 3.47 2.72
C GLY A 141 5.07 4.96 2.99
N ILE A 142 6.10 5.56 2.40
CA ILE A 142 6.40 6.99 2.55
C ILE A 142 6.17 7.68 1.21
N ALA A 143 5.23 8.61 1.18
CA ALA A 143 4.97 9.48 0.05
C ALA A 143 5.75 10.79 0.20
N ILE A 144 6.56 11.13 -0.81
CA ILE A 144 7.35 12.37 -0.84
C ILE A 144 7.04 13.16 -2.11
N PRO A 145 6.95 14.51 -2.05
CA PRO A 145 6.80 15.34 -3.24
C PRO A 145 8.06 15.31 -4.10
N GLY A 146 7.88 15.46 -5.42
CA GLY A 146 8.99 15.76 -6.32
C GLY A 146 9.97 14.64 -6.64
N ARG A 147 9.65 13.37 -6.29
CA ARG A 147 10.46 12.21 -6.69
C ARG A 147 10.38 11.89 -8.20
N GLU A 148 9.83 12.72 -9.02
CA GLU A 148 9.88 12.48 -10.45
C GLU A 148 11.33 12.47 -10.93
N GLN A 149 11.64 11.51 -11.80
CA GLN A 149 12.81 11.62 -12.67
C GLN A 149 12.67 12.96 -13.39
N ILE A 150 13.43 13.95 -12.95
CA ILE A 150 13.50 15.24 -13.62
C ILE A 150 13.88 14.92 -15.05
N SER A 151 12.90 14.98 -15.94
CA SER A 151 13.21 14.99 -17.36
C SER A 151 14.18 16.14 -17.52
N ARG A 152 15.26 15.93 -18.28
CA ARG A 152 16.39 16.88 -18.45
C ARG A 152 15.98 18.30 -18.89
N TYR A 153 14.69 18.57 -18.97
CA TYR A 153 14.08 19.81 -19.48
C TYR A 153 13.36 20.66 -18.44
N GLN A 154 13.15 20.17 -17.20
CA GLN A 154 12.53 20.97 -16.15
C GLN A 154 13.49 21.20 -14.97
N ARG A 155 14.48 22.04 -15.18
CA ARG A 155 15.05 22.85 -14.09
C ARG A 155 14.03 23.93 -13.77
N SER A 156 13.02 23.59 -13.00
CA SER A 156 12.09 24.59 -12.50
C SER A 156 12.77 25.38 -11.39
N SER A 157 12.66 26.66 -11.50
CA SER A 157 13.09 27.70 -10.56
C SER A 157 12.30 27.67 -9.23
N ARG A 158 12.04 26.51 -8.65
CA ARG A 158 11.43 26.39 -7.33
C ARG A 158 12.53 26.34 -6.27
N PRO A 159 12.50 27.22 -5.23
CA PRO A 159 13.53 27.28 -4.19
C PRO A 159 13.56 26.09 -3.24
N TYR A 160 12.69 25.09 -3.42
CA TYR A 160 12.58 23.91 -2.57
C TYR A 160 12.81 22.67 -3.43
N ASP A 161 14.06 22.29 -3.55
CA ASP A 161 14.47 21.17 -4.38
C ASP A 161 14.60 19.92 -3.52
N PHE A 162 13.45 19.21 -3.30
CA PHE A 162 13.49 17.82 -2.87
C PHE A 162 14.34 16.94 -3.83
N ALA A 163 14.74 17.49 -4.98
CA ALA A 163 15.67 16.85 -5.91
C ALA A 163 17.07 16.61 -5.32
N GLU A 164 17.46 17.31 -4.26
CA GLU A 164 18.69 17.07 -3.53
C GLU A 164 18.57 15.98 -2.45
N TRP A 165 17.35 15.49 -2.18
CA TRP A 165 17.14 14.45 -1.20
C TRP A 165 17.42 13.08 -1.82
N ASP A 166 18.44 12.42 -1.33
CA ASP A 166 18.59 11.00 -1.61
C ASP A 166 17.51 10.22 -0.82
N TRP A 167 16.39 9.92 -1.48
CA TRP A 167 15.29 9.13 -0.92
C TRP A 167 15.75 7.79 -0.31
N ARG A 168 16.90 7.26 -0.77
CA ARG A 168 17.51 6.05 -0.21
C ARG A 168 17.98 6.27 1.23
N VAL A 169 18.39 7.49 1.55
CA VAL A 169 18.76 7.85 2.93
C VAL A 169 17.52 7.90 3.81
N VAL A 170 16.41 8.47 3.31
CA VAL A 170 15.13 8.46 4.03
C VAL A 170 14.66 7.02 4.26
N GLU A 171 14.70 6.18 3.22
CA GLU A 171 14.35 4.75 3.32
C GLU A 171 15.20 4.03 4.38
N SER A 172 16.53 4.24 4.35
CA SER A 172 17.47 3.65 5.31
C SER A 172 17.20 4.13 6.74
N ASP A 173 17.04 5.44 6.95
CA ASP A 173 16.81 6.02 8.27
C ASP A 173 15.53 5.44 8.93
N PHE A 174 14.45 5.33 8.16
CA PHE A 174 13.21 4.73 8.68
C PHE A 174 13.34 3.21 8.87
N ALA A 175 14.04 2.50 7.98
CA ALA A 175 14.26 1.07 8.12
C ALA A 175 15.10 0.76 9.37
N ASP A 176 16.17 1.53 9.59
CA ASP A 176 17.05 1.38 10.77
C ASP A 176 16.30 1.71 12.07
N ALA A 177 15.43 2.74 12.06
CA ALA A 177 14.69 3.16 13.25
C ALA A 177 13.53 2.23 13.59
N THR A 178 12.90 1.56 12.61
CA THR A 178 11.69 0.76 12.83
C THR A 178 11.90 -0.74 12.72
N GLY A 179 12.94 -1.18 12.01
CA GLY A 179 13.12 -2.57 11.62
C GLY A 179 12.08 -3.12 10.64
N MET A 180 11.25 -2.24 10.06
CA MET A 180 10.16 -2.62 9.15
C MET A 180 10.58 -2.46 7.68
N PRO A 181 9.95 -3.18 6.76
CA PRO A 181 10.05 -2.89 5.32
C PRO A 181 9.56 -1.47 5.02
N ILE A 182 10.37 -0.70 4.30
CA ILE A 182 10.06 0.66 3.88
C ILE A 182 9.94 0.72 2.37
N ILE A 183 8.96 1.45 1.87
CA ILE A 183 8.83 1.81 0.45
C ILE A 183 8.67 3.32 0.38
N VAL A 184 9.55 3.99 -0.36
CA VAL A 184 9.44 5.42 -0.62
C VAL A 184 9.00 5.62 -2.06
N GLU A 185 7.97 6.44 -2.29
CA GLU A 185 7.44 6.71 -3.62
C GLU A 185 7.00 8.18 -3.74
N ASN A 186 6.87 8.65 -4.99
CA ASN A 186 6.33 9.97 -5.29
C ASN A 186 4.87 10.09 -4.81
N ASP A 187 4.49 11.23 -4.26
CA ASP A 187 3.16 11.51 -3.71
C ASP A 187 2.03 11.35 -4.75
N SER A 188 2.25 11.82 -6.00
CA SER A 188 1.28 11.67 -7.09
C SER A 188 1.13 10.20 -7.50
N THR A 189 2.23 9.43 -7.50
CA THR A 189 2.18 7.97 -7.72
C THR A 189 1.43 7.29 -6.58
N CYS A 190 1.69 7.66 -5.33
CA CYS A 190 0.97 7.13 -4.17
C CYS A 190 -0.54 7.44 -4.24
N ALA A 191 -0.92 8.66 -4.66
CA ALA A 191 -2.31 9.03 -4.85
C ALA A 191 -2.99 8.16 -5.92
N ALA A 192 -2.33 7.96 -7.08
CA ALA A 192 -2.84 7.11 -8.15
C ALA A 192 -3.00 5.65 -7.70
N LEU A 193 -2.01 5.11 -6.97
CA LEU A 193 -2.07 3.76 -6.41
C LEU A 193 -3.19 3.63 -5.38
N GLY A 194 -3.39 4.64 -4.53
CA GLY A 194 -4.47 4.69 -3.54
C GLY A 194 -5.85 4.66 -4.19
N GLU A 195 -6.07 5.47 -5.22
CA GLU A 195 -7.31 5.47 -6.01
C GLU A 195 -7.52 4.12 -6.70
N HIS A 196 -6.50 3.55 -7.31
CA HIS A 196 -6.59 2.22 -7.93
C HIS A 196 -6.93 1.15 -6.89
N TRP A 197 -6.30 1.20 -5.70
CA TRP A 197 -6.54 0.22 -4.65
C TRP A 197 -7.94 0.30 -4.07
N THR A 198 -8.48 1.49 -3.88
CA THR A 198 -9.80 1.71 -3.29
C THR A 198 -10.94 1.72 -4.31
N SER A 199 -10.65 1.93 -5.60
CA SER A 199 -11.64 1.94 -6.65
C SER A 199 -12.34 0.58 -6.79
N ARG A 200 -13.64 0.62 -7.07
CA ARG A 200 -14.50 -0.57 -7.15
C ARG A 200 -14.55 -1.22 -8.53
N SER A 201 -13.81 -0.71 -9.50
CA SER A 201 -13.93 -1.17 -10.88
C SER A 201 -12.78 -2.08 -11.27
N ALA A 202 -13.10 -3.36 -11.52
CA ALA A 202 -12.17 -4.31 -12.13
C ALA A 202 -11.83 -3.97 -13.61
N THR A 203 -12.59 -3.04 -14.21
CA THR A 203 -12.46 -2.67 -15.63
C THR A 203 -11.63 -1.41 -15.87
N THR A 204 -11.28 -0.68 -14.82
CA THR A 204 -10.42 0.51 -14.93
C THR A 204 -8.97 0.06 -15.11
N GLN A 205 -8.45 0.16 -16.34
CA GLN A 205 -7.07 -0.22 -16.66
C GLN A 205 -6.10 0.96 -16.58
N ASP A 206 -6.61 2.18 -16.76
CA ASP A 206 -5.82 3.41 -16.75
C ASP A 206 -6.42 4.41 -15.78
N ILE A 207 -5.59 4.92 -14.85
CA ILE A 207 -5.94 5.98 -13.91
C ILE A 207 -4.97 7.13 -14.12
N GLY A 208 -5.52 8.31 -14.36
CA GLY A 208 -4.77 9.56 -14.39
C GLY A 208 -5.06 10.37 -13.12
N VAL A 209 -4.01 10.81 -12.42
CA VAL A 209 -4.12 11.73 -11.29
C VAL A 209 -3.44 13.03 -11.68
N VAL A 210 -4.17 14.15 -11.56
CA VAL A 210 -3.64 15.49 -11.76
C VAL A 210 -3.58 16.18 -10.41
N THR A 211 -2.38 16.51 -9.96
CA THR A 211 -2.16 17.30 -8.75
C THR A 211 -1.92 18.75 -9.15
N ILE A 212 -2.74 19.66 -8.62
CA ILE A 212 -2.57 21.11 -8.78
C ILE A 212 -2.12 21.63 -7.42
N ALA A 213 -0.91 22.15 -7.37
CA ALA A 213 -0.29 22.76 -6.18
C ALA A 213 -0.20 24.29 -6.34
#